data_d044d4bdcc66ab68341c9fc41d6d161d
#
_entry.id   d044d4bdcc66ab68341c9fc41d6d161d
#
_cell.length_a   1.000
_cell.length_b   1.000
_cell.length_c   1.000
_cell.angle_alpha   90.00
_cell.angle_beta   90.00
_cell.angle_gamma   90.00
#
_symmetry.space_group_name_H-M   'P 1'
#
loop_
_entity.id
_entity.type
_entity.pdbx_description
1 polymer ?
#
loop_
_entity_poly.entity_id
_entity_poly.type
_entity_poly.pdbx_seq_one_letter_code
_entity_poly.pdbx_strand_id
1 'polypeptide(L)'
;DPSQSGTFAAIGAGQEVARKFCQAGGAAGTVAKTMSAYDMKFSDAIYGDAGRYVSRKRLVQMMAHEYSLLEERLSEARGATTHFFAFANTVSALNYQKNNECHGWMGIRFQLDPQGPFHDVILHVRMLDRENRLQQEAIGMLGVNLVFGAFHKTKNPDDFIASLVDGIGLDRIEVDMIEFNGPDFERFDNRILCLKLTERGLT
;
A
#
# COMPACT_ATOMS: atom_id res chain seq x y z
N ASP A 1 11.58 9.74 8.14
CA ASP A 1 13.00 9.44 7.98
C ASP A 1 13.52 10.09 6.69
N PRO A 2 14.51 10.99 6.74
CA PRO A 2 15.03 11.69 5.56
C PRO A 2 15.79 10.78 4.57
N SER A 3 16.16 9.57 5.00
CA SER A 3 16.77 8.56 4.12
C SER A 3 15.72 7.80 3.28
N GLN A 4 14.43 8.06 3.50
CA GLN A 4 13.31 7.45 2.76
C GLN A 4 12.53 8.55 2.04
N SER A 5 12.23 8.37 0.78
CA SER A 5 11.43 9.31 0.00
C SER A 5 10.44 8.61 -0.89
N GLY A 6 9.18 8.99 -0.81
CA GLY A 6 8.15 8.26 -1.52
C GLY A 6 6.90 9.02 -1.87
N THR A 7 6.10 8.35 -2.68
CA THR A 7 4.81 8.83 -3.18
C THR A 7 3.67 8.00 -2.61
N PHE A 8 2.55 8.66 -2.34
CA PHE A 8 1.27 8.01 -2.01
C PHE A 8 0.27 8.27 -3.12
N ALA A 9 -0.25 7.22 -3.73
CA ALA A 9 -1.25 7.29 -4.79
C ALA A 9 -2.51 6.50 -4.40
N ALA A 10 -3.69 7.13 -4.54
CA ALA A 10 -4.96 6.50 -4.20
C ALA A 10 -5.94 6.59 -5.36
N ILE A 11 -6.67 5.50 -5.60
CA ILE A 11 -7.88 5.47 -6.43
C ILE A 11 -9.05 5.03 -5.55
N GLY A 12 -10.15 5.81 -5.57
CA GLY A 12 -11.32 5.58 -4.73
C GLY A 12 -11.11 6.06 -3.30
N ALA A 13 -11.41 5.26 -2.29
CA ALA A 13 -11.56 5.68 -0.89
C ALA A 13 -10.28 5.51 -0.03
N GLY A 14 -9.10 5.54 -0.64
CA GLY A 14 -7.84 5.23 0.05
C GLY A 14 -6.99 6.42 0.52
N GLN A 15 -7.52 7.67 0.50
CA GLN A 15 -6.76 8.90 0.80
C GLN A 15 -6.30 8.99 2.26
N GLU A 16 -6.98 8.30 3.16
CA GLU A 16 -6.66 8.33 4.59
C GLU A 16 -5.26 7.81 4.91
N VAL A 17 -4.66 6.98 4.05
CA VAL A 17 -3.28 6.51 4.24
C VAL A 17 -2.30 7.69 4.22
N ALA A 18 -2.34 8.50 3.17
CA ALA A 18 -1.49 9.69 3.07
C ALA A 18 -1.76 10.69 4.21
N ARG A 19 -3.04 10.90 4.55
CA ARG A 19 -3.43 11.78 5.63
C ARG A 19 -2.88 11.32 6.98
N LYS A 20 -3.07 10.04 7.34
CA LYS A 20 -2.55 9.47 8.60
C LYS A 20 -1.04 9.48 8.65
N PHE A 21 -0.37 9.15 7.55
CA PHE A 21 1.09 9.22 7.46
C PHE A 21 1.60 10.64 7.76
N CYS A 22 0.98 11.67 7.17
CA CYS A 22 1.33 13.06 7.45
C CYS A 22 1.02 13.47 8.91
N GLN A 23 -0.07 12.96 9.49
CA GLN A 23 -0.45 13.23 10.89
C GLN A 23 0.53 12.61 11.90
N ALA A 24 1.15 11.48 11.58
CA ALA A 24 2.17 10.87 12.45
C ALA A 24 3.39 11.78 12.66
N GLY A 25 3.56 12.81 11.83
CA GLY A 25 4.64 13.79 11.91
C GLY A 25 5.91 13.35 11.19
N GLY A 26 6.82 14.29 10.97
CA GLY A 26 8.08 14.02 10.29
C GLY A 26 7.98 13.68 8.81
N ALA A 27 6.85 13.98 8.16
CA ALA A 27 6.62 13.69 6.74
C ALA A 27 7.44 14.57 5.79
N ALA A 28 7.88 15.74 6.25
CA ALA A 28 8.75 16.61 5.49
C ALA A 28 10.08 15.91 5.17
N GLY A 29 10.46 15.90 3.90
CA GLY A 29 11.65 15.17 3.42
C GLY A 29 11.43 13.69 3.10
N THR A 30 10.34 13.07 3.59
CA THR A 30 9.98 11.68 3.27
C THR A 30 8.89 11.62 2.19
N VAL A 31 7.85 12.45 2.29
CA VAL A 31 6.76 12.47 1.31
C VAL A 31 7.12 13.39 0.16
N ALA A 32 7.38 12.82 -1.00
CA ALA A 32 7.65 13.57 -2.22
C ALA A 32 6.35 14.08 -2.86
N LYS A 33 5.30 13.24 -2.87
CA LYS A 33 4.01 13.56 -3.49
C LYS A 33 2.89 12.73 -2.89
N THR A 34 1.71 13.32 -2.78
CA THR A 34 0.44 12.58 -2.60
C THR A 34 -0.49 12.90 -3.76
N MET A 35 -1.20 11.91 -4.28
CA MET A 35 -2.20 12.10 -5.30
C MET A 35 -3.39 11.17 -5.13
N SER A 36 -4.54 11.62 -5.63
CA SER A 36 -5.78 10.85 -5.61
C SER A 36 -6.53 11.07 -6.92
N ALA A 37 -6.97 9.98 -7.54
CA ALA A 37 -7.76 10.02 -8.75
C ALA A 37 -9.11 9.31 -8.52
N TYR A 38 -10.20 9.99 -8.90
CA TYR A 38 -11.57 9.47 -8.82
C TYR A 38 -12.19 9.23 -10.18
N ASP A 39 -11.87 10.09 -11.15
CA ASP A 39 -12.38 9.94 -12.51
C ASP A 39 -11.68 8.77 -13.21
N MET A 40 -12.51 7.91 -13.81
CA MET A 40 -12.05 6.68 -14.47
C MET A 40 -11.16 6.99 -15.68
N LYS A 41 -11.59 7.90 -16.54
CA LYS A 41 -10.85 8.28 -17.74
C LYS A 41 -9.54 8.98 -17.39
N PHE A 42 -9.57 9.81 -16.35
CA PHE A 42 -8.38 10.47 -15.85
C PHE A 42 -7.37 9.44 -15.29
N SER A 43 -7.86 8.46 -14.53
CA SER A 43 -7.04 7.37 -14.02
C SER A 43 -6.42 6.52 -15.15
N ASP A 44 -7.18 6.22 -16.20
CA ASP A 44 -6.68 5.49 -17.36
C ASP A 44 -5.67 6.31 -18.17
N ALA A 45 -5.86 7.63 -18.25
CA ALA A 45 -4.89 8.52 -18.92
C ALA A 45 -3.53 8.55 -18.20
N ILE A 46 -3.51 8.36 -16.87
CA ILE A 46 -2.25 8.31 -16.09
C ILE A 46 -1.63 6.91 -16.11
N TYR A 47 -2.43 5.87 -15.81
CA TYR A 47 -1.92 4.55 -15.49
C TYR A 47 -2.15 3.50 -16.59
N GLY A 48 -2.86 3.86 -17.67
CA GLY A 48 -3.29 2.92 -18.71
C GLY A 48 -4.57 2.17 -18.32
N ASP A 49 -5.13 1.41 -19.27
CA ASP A 49 -6.35 0.63 -19.05
C ASP A 49 -6.09 -0.60 -18.17
N ALA A 50 -6.90 -0.79 -17.15
CA ALA A 50 -6.87 -1.96 -16.29
C ALA A 50 -8.11 -2.86 -16.40
N GLY A 51 -9.17 -2.39 -17.05
CA GLY A 51 -10.47 -3.04 -17.12
C GLY A 51 -11.30 -2.91 -15.84
N ARG A 52 -10.69 -3.15 -14.67
CA ARG A 52 -11.29 -2.91 -13.33
C ARG A 52 -10.41 -1.97 -12.54
N TYR A 53 -11.03 -0.97 -11.88
CA TYR A 53 -10.28 0.04 -11.10
C TYR A 53 -9.84 -0.51 -9.75
N VAL A 54 -10.70 -1.25 -9.07
CA VAL A 54 -10.33 -1.97 -7.85
C VAL A 54 -9.81 -3.35 -8.25
N SER A 55 -8.53 -3.42 -8.55
CA SER A 55 -7.88 -4.66 -9.00
C SER A 55 -6.37 -4.67 -8.72
N ARG A 56 -5.80 -5.88 -8.60
CA ARG A 56 -4.36 -6.08 -8.50
C ARG A 56 -3.61 -5.47 -9.70
N LYS A 57 -4.15 -5.63 -10.92
CA LYS A 57 -3.55 -5.08 -12.14
C LYS A 57 -3.42 -3.56 -12.06
N ARG A 58 -4.49 -2.87 -11.65
CA ARG A 58 -4.47 -1.41 -11.46
C ARG A 58 -3.46 -1.00 -10.39
N LEU A 59 -3.43 -1.69 -9.25
CA LEU A 59 -2.46 -1.41 -8.19
C LEU A 59 -1.02 -1.48 -8.71
N VAL A 60 -0.66 -2.56 -9.41
CA VAL A 60 0.70 -2.75 -9.96
C VAL A 60 1.07 -1.67 -10.96
N GLN A 61 0.13 -1.27 -11.84
CA GLN A 61 0.34 -0.15 -12.77
C GLN A 61 0.62 1.16 -12.02
N MET A 62 -0.15 1.44 -10.95
CA MET A 62 0.06 2.64 -10.13
C MET A 62 1.43 2.63 -9.45
N MET A 63 1.80 1.54 -8.78
CA MET A 63 3.11 1.42 -8.12
C MET A 63 4.26 1.60 -9.10
N ALA A 64 4.18 0.94 -10.26
CA ALA A 64 5.22 1.03 -11.28
C ALA A 64 5.38 2.46 -11.82
N HIS A 65 4.27 3.10 -12.17
CA HIS A 65 4.27 4.47 -12.70
C HIS A 65 4.82 5.47 -11.69
N GLU A 66 4.32 5.44 -10.46
CA GLU A 66 4.72 6.39 -9.42
C GLU A 66 6.18 6.20 -8.99
N TYR A 67 6.64 4.96 -8.95
CA TYR A 67 8.02 4.63 -8.63
C TYR A 67 8.98 5.11 -9.74
N SER A 68 8.65 4.85 -11.01
CA SER A 68 9.45 5.35 -12.16
C SER A 68 9.56 6.86 -12.18
N LEU A 69 8.48 7.59 -11.83
CA LEU A 69 8.52 9.06 -11.74
C LEU A 69 9.45 9.56 -10.62
N LEU A 70 9.54 8.83 -9.50
CA LEU A 70 10.49 9.17 -8.43
C LEU A 70 11.92 8.98 -8.90
N GLU A 71 12.21 7.83 -9.51
CA GLU A 71 13.56 7.53 -10.04
C GLU A 71 13.97 8.57 -11.10
N GLU A 72 13.11 8.85 -12.07
CA GLU A 72 13.38 9.82 -13.13
C GLU A 72 13.74 11.21 -12.57
N ARG A 73 13.05 11.65 -11.52
CA ARG A 73 13.17 13.01 -11.01
C ARG A 73 14.17 13.20 -9.88
N LEU A 74 14.42 12.15 -9.10
CA LEU A 74 15.17 12.29 -7.85
C LEU A 74 16.43 11.43 -7.77
N SER A 75 16.63 10.44 -8.67
CA SER A 75 17.79 9.54 -8.60
C SER A 75 19.11 10.27 -8.69
N GLU A 76 19.24 11.23 -9.60
CA GLU A 76 20.47 12.03 -9.75
C GLU A 76 20.78 12.86 -8.50
N ALA A 77 19.75 13.47 -7.90
CA ALA A 77 19.92 14.37 -6.76
C ALA A 77 20.04 13.65 -5.42
N ARG A 78 19.39 12.50 -5.24
CA ARG A 78 19.20 11.85 -3.93
C ARG A 78 19.41 10.33 -3.93
N GLY A 79 19.43 9.67 -5.09
CA GLY A 79 19.39 8.21 -5.20
C GLY A 79 20.53 7.49 -4.49
N ALA A 80 21.71 8.13 -4.38
CA ALA A 80 22.87 7.51 -3.70
C ALA A 80 22.66 7.26 -2.20
N THR A 81 21.76 7.98 -1.55
CA THR A 81 21.55 7.95 -0.08
C THR A 81 20.11 7.78 0.33
N THR A 82 19.19 7.59 -0.62
CA THR A 82 17.75 7.59 -0.37
C THR A 82 17.11 6.29 -0.87
N HIS A 83 16.32 5.66 -0.01
CA HIS A 83 15.45 4.55 -0.37
C HIS A 83 14.16 5.11 -0.96
N PHE A 84 13.92 4.87 -2.23
CA PHE A 84 12.67 5.28 -2.86
C PHE A 84 11.54 4.29 -2.59
N PHE A 85 10.32 4.81 -2.45
CA PHE A 85 9.13 3.98 -2.39
C PHE A 85 7.92 4.61 -3.09
N ALA A 86 7.05 3.78 -3.61
CA ALA A 86 5.72 4.18 -4.07
C ALA A 86 4.67 3.32 -3.38
N PHE A 87 3.90 3.92 -2.50
CA PHE A 87 2.70 3.32 -1.95
C PHE A 87 1.52 3.63 -2.86
N ALA A 88 0.72 2.63 -3.17
CA ALA A 88 -0.52 2.80 -3.90
C ALA A 88 -1.66 2.00 -3.28
N ASN A 89 -2.88 2.48 -3.48
CA ASN A 89 -4.08 1.71 -3.19
C ASN A 89 -5.22 2.00 -4.18
N THR A 90 -6.11 1.04 -4.32
CA THR A 90 -7.36 1.17 -5.06
C THR A 90 -8.46 0.52 -4.23
N VAL A 91 -9.42 1.32 -3.75
CA VAL A 91 -10.34 0.93 -2.69
C VAL A 91 -11.78 1.32 -3.02
N SER A 92 -12.69 0.35 -2.88
CA SER A 92 -14.14 0.56 -2.91
C SER A 92 -14.68 0.46 -1.49
N ALA A 93 -14.92 1.61 -0.85
CA ALA A 93 -15.59 1.67 0.44
C ALA A 93 -17.12 1.68 0.28
N LEU A 94 -17.83 1.51 1.40
CA LEU A 94 -19.28 1.44 1.45
C LEU A 94 -19.93 2.67 0.79
N ASN A 95 -20.75 2.45 -0.21
CA ASN A 95 -21.50 3.51 -0.89
C ASN A 95 -22.71 3.97 -0.06
N TYR A 96 -23.36 5.04 -0.50
CA TYR A 96 -24.54 5.58 0.18
C TYR A 96 -25.70 4.57 0.28
N GLN A 97 -25.86 3.71 -0.72
CA GLN A 97 -26.92 2.68 -0.76
C GLN A 97 -26.58 1.43 0.05
N LYS A 98 -25.34 1.31 0.54
CA LYS A 98 -24.81 0.17 1.32
C LYS A 98 -24.99 -1.19 0.63
N ASN A 99 -24.81 -1.24 -0.69
CA ASN A 99 -25.05 -2.43 -1.50
C ASN A 99 -23.85 -2.87 -2.38
N ASN A 100 -22.67 -2.29 -2.15
CA ASN A 100 -21.45 -2.67 -2.85
C ASN A 100 -20.53 -3.54 -2.00
N GLU A 101 -19.64 -4.26 -2.66
CA GLU A 101 -18.52 -4.91 -1.99
C GLU A 101 -17.52 -3.86 -1.50
N CYS A 102 -17.11 -4.01 -0.22
CA CYS A 102 -16.16 -3.13 0.44
C CYS A 102 -14.81 -3.84 0.50
N HIS A 103 -13.98 -3.61 -0.51
CA HIS A 103 -12.67 -4.24 -0.62
C HIS A 103 -11.66 -3.32 -1.30
N GLY A 104 -10.41 -3.69 -1.24
CA GLY A 104 -9.35 -2.94 -1.89
C GLY A 104 -8.08 -3.73 -2.10
N TRP A 105 -7.25 -3.21 -2.97
CA TRP A 105 -5.88 -3.61 -3.16
C TRP A 105 -4.97 -2.49 -2.69
N MET A 106 -3.96 -2.81 -1.93
CA MET A 106 -2.91 -1.87 -1.54
C MET A 106 -1.55 -2.52 -1.63
N GLY A 107 -0.54 -1.70 -1.84
CA GLY A 107 0.82 -2.20 -1.94
C GLY A 107 1.85 -1.10 -1.87
N ILE A 108 3.06 -1.54 -1.69
CA ILE A 108 4.25 -0.69 -1.67
C ILE A 108 5.33 -1.30 -2.56
N ARG A 109 5.89 -0.50 -3.46
CA ARG A 109 7.16 -0.76 -4.15
C ARG A 109 8.24 0.05 -3.48
N PHE A 110 9.33 -0.57 -3.08
CA PHE A 110 10.37 0.10 -2.29
C PHE A 110 11.74 -0.56 -2.46
N GLN A 111 12.78 0.17 -2.09
CA GLN A 111 14.16 -0.30 -2.02
C GLN A 111 14.54 -0.65 -0.58
N LEU A 112 15.23 -1.78 -0.40
CA LEU A 112 15.86 -2.13 0.88
C LEU A 112 17.21 -1.42 1.05
N ASP A 113 17.92 -1.16 -0.04
CA ASP A 113 19.15 -0.40 -0.08
C ASP A 113 19.05 0.71 -1.14
N PRO A 114 19.67 1.90 -0.93
CA PRO A 114 19.75 2.94 -1.95
C PRO A 114 20.38 2.38 -3.23
N GLN A 115 19.79 2.71 -4.39
CA GLN A 115 20.21 2.17 -5.71
C GLN A 115 20.08 0.64 -5.87
N GLY A 116 19.57 -0.06 -4.86
CA GLY A 116 19.27 -1.49 -4.93
C GLY A 116 18.02 -1.79 -5.78
N PRO A 117 17.74 -3.07 -6.02
CA PRO A 117 16.52 -3.48 -6.71
C PRO A 117 15.29 -3.10 -5.89
N PHE A 118 14.17 -2.94 -6.59
CA PHE A 118 12.90 -2.73 -5.92
C PHE A 118 12.26 -4.05 -5.50
N HIS A 119 11.43 -3.97 -4.49
CA HIS A 119 10.60 -5.04 -3.95
C HIS A 119 9.17 -4.58 -3.87
N ASP A 120 8.22 -5.49 -4.05
CA ASP A 120 6.79 -5.23 -3.91
C ASP A 120 6.21 -6.04 -2.75
N VAL A 121 5.40 -5.39 -1.93
CA VAL A 121 4.47 -6.06 -1.02
C VAL A 121 3.06 -5.65 -1.41
N ILE A 122 2.19 -6.63 -1.66
CA ILE A 122 0.82 -6.41 -2.13
C ILE A 122 -0.14 -7.11 -1.18
N LEU A 123 -1.22 -6.42 -0.82
CA LEU A 123 -2.32 -6.93 0.00
C LEU A 123 -3.64 -6.82 -0.74
N HIS A 124 -4.51 -7.81 -0.59
CA HIS A 124 -5.95 -7.64 -0.79
C HIS A 124 -6.64 -7.58 0.56
N VAL A 125 -7.62 -6.70 0.69
CA VAL A 125 -8.26 -6.40 1.96
C VAL A 125 -9.77 -6.29 1.81
N ARG A 126 -10.52 -6.65 2.85
CA ARG A 126 -11.96 -6.45 2.98
C ARG A 126 -12.24 -5.59 4.20
N MET A 127 -13.14 -4.65 4.07
CA MET A 127 -13.54 -3.77 5.16
C MET A 127 -14.86 -4.24 5.75
N LEU A 128 -14.89 -4.50 7.07
CA LEU A 128 -16.01 -5.09 7.78
C LEU A 128 -16.90 -4.06 8.48
N ASP A 129 -16.38 -2.87 8.74
CA ASP A 129 -17.14 -1.77 9.34
C ASP A 129 -18.40 -1.44 8.52
N ARG A 130 -19.50 -1.13 9.19
CA ARG A 130 -20.80 -0.77 8.58
C ARG A 130 -20.95 0.71 8.23
N GLU A 131 -19.89 1.48 8.39
CA GLU A 131 -19.81 2.91 8.09
C GLU A 131 -18.63 3.23 7.22
N ASN A 132 -18.88 3.98 6.13
CA ASN A 132 -17.85 4.38 5.16
C ASN A 132 -16.64 5.06 5.85
N ARG A 133 -16.90 5.97 6.79
CA ARG A 133 -15.85 6.69 7.51
C ARG A 133 -14.94 5.75 8.30
N LEU A 134 -15.50 4.76 8.97
CA LEU A 134 -14.74 3.77 9.75
C LEU A 134 -13.91 2.86 8.84
N GLN A 135 -14.45 2.48 7.67
CA GLN A 135 -13.72 1.73 6.66
C GLN A 135 -12.50 2.51 6.14
N GLN A 136 -12.68 3.79 5.82
CA GLN A 136 -11.57 4.65 5.39
C GLN A 136 -10.51 4.79 6.49
N GLU A 137 -10.94 4.92 7.74
CA GLU A 137 -10.02 4.99 8.89
C GLU A 137 -9.19 3.71 9.04
N ALA A 138 -9.80 2.54 8.95
CA ALA A 138 -9.10 1.25 9.02
C ALA A 138 -8.09 1.08 7.88
N ILE A 139 -8.49 1.41 6.64
CA ILE A 139 -7.61 1.44 5.47
C ILE A 139 -6.44 2.41 5.69
N GLY A 140 -6.70 3.57 6.25
CA GLY A 140 -5.67 4.55 6.55
C GLY A 140 -4.61 4.02 7.52
N MET A 141 -5.02 3.33 8.57
CA MET A 141 -4.11 2.70 9.54
C MET A 141 -3.35 1.53 8.92
N LEU A 142 -4.04 0.63 8.23
CA LEU A 142 -3.41 -0.52 7.58
C LEU A 142 -2.34 -0.09 6.57
N GLY A 143 -2.61 0.95 5.78
CA GLY A 143 -1.64 1.46 4.81
C GLY A 143 -0.39 2.06 5.46
N VAL A 144 -0.52 2.77 6.59
CA VAL A 144 0.64 3.26 7.36
C VAL A 144 1.42 2.09 7.95
N ASN A 145 0.73 1.08 8.50
CA ASN A 145 1.36 -0.13 9.02
C ASN A 145 2.09 -0.92 7.92
N LEU A 146 1.53 -0.97 6.70
CA LEU A 146 2.19 -1.59 5.55
C LEU A 146 3.50 -0.88 5.20
N VAL A 147 3.50 0.46 5.15
CA VAL A 147 4.74 1.24 4.89
C VAL A 147 5.77 0.99 6.00
N PHE A 148 5.35 1.02 7.26
CA PHE A 148 6.23 0.72 8.39
C PHE A 148 6.79 -0.71 8.32
N GLY A 149 5.93 -1.70 8.06
CA GLY A 149 6.33 -3.10 7.93
C GLY A 149 7.34 -3.32 6.81
N ALA A 150 7.16 -2.66 5.67
CA ALA A 150 8.05 -2.76 4.52
C ALA A 150 9.49 -2.36 4.86
N PHE A 151 9.68 -1.32 5.64
CA PHE A 151 11.04 -0.86 6.00
C PHE A 151 11.61 -1.52 7.26
N HIS A 152 10.77 -2.05 8.15
CA HIS A 152 11.23 -2.47 9.48
C HIS A 152 10.98 -3.94 9.82
N LYS A 153 10.12 -4.66 9.10
CA LYS A 153 9.66 -6.01 9.48
C LYS A 153 9.83 -7.10 8.42
N THR A 154 10.38 -6.79 7.25
CA THR A 154 10.49 -7.75 6.13
C THR A 154 11.44 -8.93 6.38
N LYS A 155 12.28 -8.86 7.40
CA LYS A 155 13.18 -9.98 7.76
C LYS A 155 12.42 -11.19 8.32
N ASN A 156 11.30 -10.94 9.00
CA ASN A 156 10.46 -11.98 9.60
C ASN A 156 9.00 -11.77 9.15
N PRO A 157 8.44 -12.66 8.31
CA PRO A 157 7.07 -12.56 7.85
C PRO A 157 6.01 -12.57 8.97
N ASP A 158 6.26 -13.28 10.06
CA ASP A 158 5.33 -13.32 11.19
C ASP A 158 5.23 -11.97 11.90
N ASP A 159 6.37 -11.30 12.09
CA ASP A 159 6.41 -9.95 12.66
C ASP A 159 5.81 -8.93 11.71
N PHE A 160 6.02 -9.12 10.39
CA PHE A 160 5.43 -8.27 9.37
C PHE A 160 3.89 -8.37 9.41
N ILE A 161 3.34 -9.60 9.35
CA ILE A 161 1.90 -9.83 9.37
C ILE A 161 1.28 -9.30 10.66
N ALA A 162 1.92 -9.52 11.80
CA ALA A 162 1.44 -8.98 13.09
C ALA A 162 1.37 -7.45 13.08
N SER A 163 2.37 -6.79 12.48
CA SER A 163 2.43 -5.33 12.43
C SER A 163 1.36 -4.70 11.53
N LEU A 164 0.81 -5.43 10.56
CA LEU A 164 -0.21 -4.90 9.65
C LEU A 164 -1.47 -4.43 10.37
N VAL A 165 -1.89 -5.13 11.41
CA VAL A 165 -3.12 -4.85 12.15
C VAL A 165 -2.88 -4.14 13.48
N ASP A 166 -1.67 -3.63 13.69
CA ASP A 166 -1.36 -2.88 14.91
C ASP A 166 -2.29 -1.67 15.05
N GLY A 167 -2.98 -1.59 16.18
CA GLY A 167 -4.01 -0.57 16.44
C GLY A 167 -5.31 -0.71 15.64
N ILE A 168 -5.54 -1.83 14.95
CA ILE A 168 -6.78 -2.12 14.21
C ILE A 168 -7.44 -3.35 14.82
N GLY A 169 -8.74 -3.26 15.15
CA GLY A 169 -9.51 -4.44 15.57
C GLY A 169 -9.68 -5.43 14.42
N LEU A 170 -9.53 -6.73 14.70
CA LEU A 170 -9.72 -7.80 13.70
C LEU A 170 -11.17 -7.91 13.21
N ASP A 171 -12.11 -7.31 13.93
CA ASP A 171 -13.52 -7.18 13.53
C ASP A 171 -13.78 -6.05 12.52
N ARG A 172 -12.74 -5.26 12.19
CA ARG A 172 -12.84 -4.10 11.29
C ARG A 172 -12.32 -4.34 9.89
N ILE A 173 -11.36 -5.24 9.73
CA ILE A 173 -10.67 -5.49 8.46
C ILE A 173 -10.19 -6.94 8.35
N GLU A 174 -10.32 -7.50 7.17
CA GLU A 174 -9.66 -8.75 6.77
C GLU A 174 -8.52 -8.46 5.80
N VAL A 175 -7.44 -9.22 5.92
CA VAL A 175 -6.37 -9.29 4.92
C VAL A 175 -6.36 -10.72 4.39
N ASP A 176 -6.97 -10.94 3.24
CA ASP A 176 -7.18 -12.28 2.68
C ASP A 176 -6.13 -12.69 1.64
N MET A 177 -5.22 -11.78 1.29
CA MET A 177 -4.08 -12.08 0.44
C MET A 177 -2.88 -11.19 0.76
N ILE A 178 -1.70 -11.80 0.73
CA ILE A 178 -0.41 -11.13 0.85
C ILE A 178 0.58 -11.72 -0.16
N GLU A 179 1.29 -10.86 -0.87
CA GLU A 179 2.39 -11.22 -1.76
C GLU A 179 3.63 -10.42 -1.43
N PHE A 180 4.77 -11.12 -1.38
CA PHE A 180 6.10 -10.54 -1.39
C PHE A 180 6.77 -10.89 -2.71
N ASN A 181 7.26 -9.89 -3.44
CA ASN A 181 7.93 -10.08 -4.73
C ASN A 181 9.22 -9.24 -4.74
N GLY A 182 10.26 -9.80 -5.32
CA GLY A 182 11.57 -9.16 -5.45
C GLY A 182 12.71 -10.09 -5.04
N PRO A 183 13.95 -9.74 -5.39
CA PRO A 183 15.10 -10.66 -5.25
C PRO A 183 15.32 -11.14 -3.80
N ASP A 184 15.19 -10.27 -2.81
CA ASP A 184 15.41 -10.64 -1.41
C ASP A 184 14.23 -11.41 -0.79
N PHE A 185 13.10 -11.52 -1.51
CA PHE A 185 11.88 -12.19 -1.07
C PHE A 185 11.65 -13.56 -1.73
N GLU A 186 12.54 -14.03 -2.62
CA GLU A 186 12.45 -15.35 -3.27
C GLU A 186 12.36 -16.53 -2.28
N ARG A 187 12.88 -16.32 -1.07
CA ARG A 187 12.79 -17.31 0.04
C ARG A 187 11.38 -17.44 0.63
N PHE A 188 10.46 -16.52 0.34
CA PHE A 188 9.12 -16.53 0.89
C PHE A 188 8.14 -17.22 -0.08
N ASP A 189 7.45 -18.23 0.40
CA ASP A 189 6.32 -18.83 -0.33
C ASP A 189 5.04 -18.05 0.02
N ASN A 190 4.51 -17.29 -0.95
CA ASN A 190 3.32 -16.47 -0.78
C ASN A 190 2.08 -17.29 -0.38
N ARG A 191 2.02 -18.59 -0.72
CA ARG A 191 0.93 -19.47 -0.28
C ARG A 191 1.00 -19.73 1.22
N ILE A 192 2.21 -19.93 1.75
CA ILE A 192 2.45 -20.10 3.19
C ILE A 192 2.13 -18.81 3.92
N LEU A 193 2.47 -17.65 3.34
CA LEU A 193 2.14 -16.35 3.93
C LEU A 193 0.61 -16.14 4.02
N CYS A 194 -0.15 -16.53 3.00
CA CYS A 194 -1.61 -16.48 3.06
C CYS A 194 -2.19 -17.44 4.12
N LEU A 195 -1.63 -18.66 4.31
CA LEU A 195 -2.03 -19.52 5.40
C LEU A 195 -1.79 -18.91 6.78
N LYS A 196 -0.67 -18.20 6.96
CA LYS A 196 -0.37 -17.46 8.21
C LYS A 196 -1.38 -16.34 8.50
N LEU A 197 -1.97 -15.71 7.49
CA LEU A 197 -3.07 -14.75 7.71
C LEU A 197 -4.26 -15.45 8.38
N THR A 198 -4.64 -16.63 7.89
CA THR A 198 -5.74 -17.42 8.47
C THR A 198 -5.41 -17.90 9.90
N GLU A 199 -4.20 -18.39 10.14
CA GLU A 199 -3.76 -18.81 11.48
C GLU A 199 -3.83 -17.69 12.52
N ARG A 200 -3.69 -16.45 12.07
CA ARG A 200 -3.76 -15.24 12.93
C ARG A 200 -5.15 -14.61 12.99
N GLY A 201 -6.14 -15.20 12.33
CA GLY A 201 -7.51 -14.69 12.31
C GLY A 201 -7.69 -13.39 11.50
N LEU A 202 -6.85 -13.19 10.50
CA LEU A 202 -6.90 -12.03 9.61
C LEU A 202 -7.80 -12.26 8.39
N THR A 203 -8.24 -13.52 8.18
CA THR A 203 -9.18 -13.93 7.12
C THR A 203 -10.33 -14.70 7.71
#